data_d073bf4dac17b383af386aad0bb0a804
#
_entry.id   d073bf4dac17b383af386aad0bb0a804
#
_cell.length_a   1.000
_cell.length_b   1.000
_cell.length_c   1.000
_cell.angle_alpha   90.00
_cell.angle_beta   90.00
_cell.angle_gamma   90.00
#
_symmetry.space_group_name_H-M   'P 1'
#
loop_
_entity.id
_entity.type
_entity.pdbx_description
1 polymer ?
#
loop_
_entity_poly.entity_id
_entity_poly.type
_entity_poly.pdbx_seq_one_letter_code
_entity_poly.pdbx_strand_id
1 'polypeptide(L)'
;DRKVSLPIPMKSLNKAKSLGEVIKWCKSLGLTGRTEVICMPKFDGLSLLVNELTGMAYSRGGAENEGQDCSKHIMAANIMKDAHYRFTFGEFIISNENWDKFFKDKFSPSTGEKFKSPRNTAAGMLNADEPNNLIQHASLYRYGIGQSDLVPYITYEQVI
;
A
#
# COMPACT_ATOMS: atom_id res chain seq x y z
N ASP A 1 -5.70 -8.51 -19.44
CA ASP A 1 -5.94 -7.20 -18.84
C ASP A 1 -6.30 -7.40 -17.36
N ARG A 2 -5.49 -6.82 -16.46
CA ARG A 2 -5.68 -6.96 -14.99
C ARG A 2 -6.50 -5.82 -14.38
N LYS A 3 -7.10 -4.97 -15.20
CA LYS A 3 -7.95 -3.88 -14.73
C LYS A 3 -9.22 -4.43 -14.10
N VAL A 4 -9.53 -3.91 -12.92
CA VAL A 4 -10.70 -4.31 -12.14
C VAL A 4 -11.37 -3.10 -11.50
N SER A 5 -12.67 -3.21 -11.23
CA SER A 5 -13.34 -2.28 -10.32
C SER A 5 -12.99 -2.62 -8.88
N LEU A 6 -12.58 -1.62 -8.13
CA LEU A 6 -12.21 -1.80 -6.73
C LEU A 6 -13.45 -1.99 -5.85
N PRO A 7 -13.42 -2.96 -4.91
CA PRO A 7 -14.52 -3.13 -3.95
C PRO A 7 -14.65 -1.95 -2.97
N ILE A 8 -13.57 -1.20 -2.78
CA ILE A 8 -13.51 0.03 -1.97
C ILE A 8 -12.64 1.04 -2.72
N PRO A 9 -13.07 2.30 -2.88
CA PRO A 9 -12.30 3.32 -3.57
C PRO A 9 -10.94 3.59 -2.88
N MET A 10 -9.89 3.72 -3.67
CA MET A 10 -8.55 4.08 -3.21
C MET A 10 -8.24 5.53 -3.53
N LYS A 11 -8.34 6.40 -2.52
CA LYS A 11 -8.08 7.84 -2.66
C LYS A 11 -6.59 8.17 -2.51
N SER A 12 -6.18 9.27 -3.14
CA SER A 12 -4.87 9.86 -2.89
C SER A 12 -4.86 10.57 -1.53
N LEU A 13 -3.74 10.48 -0.83
CA LEU A 13 -3.51 11.30 0.36
C LEU A 13 -3.23 12.74 -0.05
N ASN A 14 -3.86 13.69 0.64
CA ASN A 14 -3.53 15.10 0.51
C ASN A 14 -2.11 15.35 1.05
N LYS A 15 -1.46 16.38 0.51
CA LYS A 15 -0.10 16.77 0.92
C LYS A 15 -0.13 18.19 1.45
N ALA A 16 0.49 18.40 2.60
CA ALA A 16 0.81 19.72 3.14
C ALA A 16 2.34 19.90 3.12
N LYS A 17 2.80 20.97 2.48
CA LYS A 17 4.24 21.24 2.28
C LYS A 17 4.76 22.35 3.19
N SER A 18 3.88 22.99 3.96
CA SER A 18 4.20 24.07 4.87
C SER A 18 3.37 24.00 6.14
N LEU A 19 3.83 24.63 7.20
CA LEU A 19 3.07 24.76 8.43
C LEU A 19 1.71 25.45 8.21
N GLY A 20 1.67 26.45 7.31
CA GLY A 20 0.42 27.15 6.98
C GLY A 20 -0.62 26.20 6.34
N GLU A 21 -0.18 25.30 5.48
CA GLU A 21 -1.05 24.27 4.87
C GLU A 21 -1.54 23.27 5.90
N VAL A 22 -0.68 22.85 6.84
CA VAL A 22 -1.09 21.98 7.96
C VAL A 22 -2.15 22.67 8.82
N ILE A 23 -1.95 23.94 9.19
CA ILE A 23 -2.91 24.70 9.97
C ILE A 23 -4.24 24.82 9.21
N LYS A 24 -4.20 25.11 7.91
CA LYS A 24 -5.40 25.19 7.07
C LYS A 24 -6.14 23.85 7.03
N TRP A 25 -5.42 22.75 6.89
CA TRP A 25 -5.98 21.41 6.93
C TRP A 25 -6.63 21.11 8.29
N CYS A 26 -5.94 21.38 9.40
CA CYS A 26 -6.49 21.21 10.74
C CYS A 26 -7.80 22.01 10.92
N LYS A 27 -7.82 23.26 10.49
CA LYS A 27 -9.02 24.11 10.54
C LYS A 27 -10.18 23.55 9.70
N SER A 28 -9.88 23.02 8.50
CA SER A 28 -10.91 22.43 7.61
C SER A 28 -11.58 21.19 8.21
N LEU A 29 -10.90 20.51 9.12
CA LEU A 29 -11.43 19.35 9.84
C LEU A 29 -11.99 19.70 11.23
N GLY A 30 -12.00 20.97 11.62
CA GLY A 30 -12.44 21.41 12.95
C GLY A 30 -11.53 20.94 14.09
N LEU A 31 -10.26 20.60 13.79
CA LEU A 31 -9.31 20.16 14.81
C LEU A 31 -8.92 21.32 15.72
N THR A 32 -8.79 21.04 16.99
CA THR A 32 -8.37 22.00 18.02
C THR A 32 -6.99 21.62 18.55
N GLY A 33 -6.38 22.49 19.36
CA GLY A 33 -5.10 22.20 20.04
C GLY A 33 -5.17 21.04 21.07
N ARG A 34 -6.36 20.47 21.30
CA ARG A 34 -6.59 19.32 22.18
C ARG A 34 -6.97 18.06 21.41
N THR A 35 -7.09 18.14 20.09
CA THR A 35 -7.43 16.97 19.26
C THR A 35 -6.21 16.07 19.17
N GLU A 36 -6.37 14.83 19.57
CA GLU A 36 -5.34 13.81 19.39
C GLU A 36 -5.26 13.39 17.92
N VAL A 37 -4.03 13.24 17.43
CA VAL A 37 -3.74 12.80 16.07
C VAL A 37 -2.69 11.71 16.10
N ILE A 38 -2.82 10.75 15.20
CA ILE A 38 -1.81 9.69 15.03
C ILE A 38 -0.85 10.12 13.93
N CYS A 39 0.43 10.14 14.25
CA CYS A 39 1.50 10.35 13.29
C CYS A 39 2.14 9.02 12.93
N MET A 40 2.22 8.72 11.65
CA MET A 40 2.88 7.52 11.18
C MET A 40 3.78 7.82 9.98
N PRO A 41 4.84 7.02 9.75
CA PRO A 41 5.68 7.16 8.56
C PRO A 41 4.86 7.01 7.28
N LYS A 42 5.14 7.86 6.29
CA LYS A 42 4.63 7.67 4.94
C LYS A 42 5.65 6.86 4.14
N PHE A 43 5.41 5.57 4.03
CA PHE A 43 6.25 4.69 3.25
C PHE A 43 6.21 5.01 1.76
N ASP A 44 7.29 4.72 1.07
CA ASP A 44 7.45 4.98 -0.37
C ASP A 44 7.45 3.65 -1.14
N GLY A 45 6.29 3.29 -1.64
CA GLY A 45 6.05 2.06 -2.40
C GLY A 45 4.82 2.19 -3.30
N LEU A 46 4.00 1.16 -3.34
CA LEU A 46 2.71 1.13 -4.04
C LEU A 46 1.57 0.85 -3.07
N SER A 47 0.54 1.67 -3.15
CA SER A 47 -0.67 1.47 -2.36
C SER A 47 -1.44 0.24 -2.84
N LEU A 48 -1.81 -0.61 -1.90
CA LEU A 48 -2.64 -1.79 -2.12
C LEU A 48 -3.88 -1.76 -1.22
N LEU A 49 -4.99 -2.25 -1.76
CA LEU A 49 -6.17 -2.68 -1.04
C LEU A 49 -6.12 -4.19 -0.96
N VAL A 50 -6.21 -4.76 0.23
CA VAL A 50 -6.19 -6.21 0.45
C VAL A 50 -7.49 -6.66 1.07
N ASN A 51 -8.13 -7.66 0.47
CA ASN A 51 -9.20 -8.42 1.09
C ASN A 51 -8.56 -9.53 1.93
N GLU A 52 -8.50 -9.35 3.22
CA GLU A 52 -7.81 -10.25 4.15
C GLU A 52 -8.50 -11.62 4.28
N LEU A 53 -9.79 -11.71 3.98
CA LEU A 53 -10.50 -13.00 4.01
C LEU A 53 -10.12 -13.87 2.81
N THR A 54 -10.11 -13.29 1.61
CA THR A 54 -9.87 -14.03 0.36
C THR A 54 -8.40 -14.04 -0.04
N GLY A 55 -7.61 -13.04 0.40
CA GLY A 55 -6.24 -12.79 -0.03
C GLY A 55 -6.15 -12.07 -1.38
N MET A 56 -7.29 -11.60 -1.91
CA MET A 56 -7.28 -10.76 -3.10
C MET A 56 -6.68 -9.40 -2.80
N ALA A 57 -5.85 -8.91 -3.70
CA ALA A 57 -5.17 -7.64 -3.54
C ALA A 57 -5.24 -6.82 -4.83
N TYR A 58 -5.37 -5.50 -4.66
CA TYR A 58 -5.57 -4.58 -5.76
C TYR A 58 -4.66 -3.37 -5.61
N SER A 59 -3.95 -3.00 -6.66
CA SER A 59 -3.27 -1.71 -6.72
C SER A 59 -4.21 -0.61 -7.17
N ARG A 60 -3.87 0.64 -6.83
CA ARG A 60 -4.64 1.80 -7.29
C ARG A 60 -4.41 2.04 -8.78
N GLY A 61 -5.51 2.31 -9.50
CA GLY A 61 -5.51 2.74 -10.91
C GLY A 61 -5.52 4.26 -11.10
N GLY A 62 -5.90 4.68 -12.29
CA GLY A 62 -6.03 6.10 -12.64
C GLY A 62 -7.23 6.80 -11.99
N ALA A 63 -8.34 6.09 -11.80
CA ALA A 63 -9.54 6.56 -11.10
C ALA A 63 -9.64 5.90 -9.72
N GLU A 64 -10.40 6.54 -8.80
CA GLU A 64 -10.55 6.05 -7.41
C GLU A 64 -11.19 4.66 -7.32
N ASN A 65 -12.05 4.32 -8.27
CA ASN A 65 -12.76 3.05 -8.31
C ASN A 65 -12.11 2.00 -9.21
N GLU A 66 -10.96 2.31 -9.80
CA GLU A 66 -10.25 1.42 -10.71
C GLU A 66 -8.91 1.00 -10.12
N GLY A 67 -8.53 -0.23 -10.39
CA GLY A 67 -7.27 -0.78 -9.97
C GLY A 67 -6.80 -1.91 -10.86
N GLN A 68 -5.74 -2.55 -10.45
CA GLN A 68 -5.24 -3.78 -11.07
C GLN A 68 -5.25 -4.91 -10.05
N ASP A 69 -5.65 -6.11 -10.48
CA ASP A 69 -5.53 -7.30 -9.66
C ASP A 69 -4.06 -7.69 -9.49
N CYS A 70 -3.61 -7.66 -8.24
CA CYS A 70 -2.26 -8.05 -7.81
C CYS A 70 -2.26 -9.31 -6.92
N SER A 71 -3.38 -10.02 -6.84
CA SER A 71 -3.57 -11.12 -5.91
C SER A 71 -2.48 -12.20 -6.01
N LYS A 72 -2.16 -12.64 -7.23
CA LYS A 72 -1.11 -13.66 -7.43
C LYS A 72 0.29 -13.17 -7.00
N HIS A 73 0.56 -11.87 -7.11
CA HIS A 73 1.83 -11.29 -6.69
C HIS A 73 1.94 -11.23 -5.17
N ILE A 74 0.87 -10.87 -4.49
CA ILE A 74 0.83 -10.82 -3.02
C ILE A 74 0.89 -12.23 -2.42
N MET A 75 0.26 -13.21 -3.06
CA MET A 75 0.40 -14.62 -2.67
C MET A 75 1.84 -15.11 -2.84
N ALA A 76 2.50 -14.78 -3.96
CA ALA A 76 3.89 -15.13 -4.21
C ALA A 76 4.88 -14.43 -3.27
N ALA A 77 4.54 -13.23 -2.79
CA ALA A 77 5.31 -12.51 -1.77
C ALA A 77 5.21 -13.15 -0.37
N ASN A 78 4.34 -14.14 -0.19
CA ASN A 78 4.10 -14.83 1.09
C ASN A 78 3.75 -13.88 2.24
N ILE A 79 2.96 -12.84 1.93
CA ILE A 79 2.49 -11.86 2.91
C ILE A 79 1.37 -12.48 3.74
N MET A 80 1.56 -12.53 5.06
CA MET A 80 0.56 -13.04 5.99
C MET A 80 -0.69 -12.18 5.96
N LYS A 81 -1.86 -12.82 6.00
CA LYS A 81 -3.16 -12.16 6.13
C LYS A 81 -3.35 -11.60 7.53
N ASP A 82 -4.05 -10.48 7.62
CA ASP A 82 -4.55 -9.97 8.89
C ASP A 82 -5.97 -10.49 9.11
N ALA A 83 -6.11 -11.44 10.03
CA ALA A 83 -7.40 -12.09 10.30
C ALA A 83 -8.42 -11.20 11.02
N HIS A 84 -8.02 -10.01 11.50
CA HIS A 84 -8.90 -9.14 12.29
C HIS A 84 -9.78 -8.25 11.40
N TYR A 85 -9.42 -8.04 10.15
CA TYR A 85 -10.08 -7.09 9.26
C TYR A 85 -10.48 -7.76 7.95
N ARG A 86 -11.55 -7.25 7.34
CA ARG A 86 -11.97 -7.72 6.02
C ARG A 86 -11.16 -7.07 4.91
N PHE A 87 -10.95 -5.76 5.00
CA PHE A 87 -10.15 -5.00 4.05
C PHE A 87 -9.13 -4.15 4.78
N THR A 88 -7.92 -4.12 4.26
CA THR A 88 -6.86 -3.22 4.73
C THR A 88 -6.27 -2.44 3.57
N PHE A 89 -5.83 -1.21 3.86
CA PHE A 89 -4.95 -0.45 2.99
C PHE A 89 -3.52 -0.58 3.47
N GLY A 90 -2.61 -0.78 2.55
CA GLY A 90 -1.19 -0.87 2.87
C GLY A 90 -0.31 -0.33 1.76
N GLU A 91 0.97 -0.19 2.07
CA GLU A 91 1.99 0.15 1.11
C GLU A 91 2.88 -1.06 0.87
N PHE A 92 2.99 -1.49 -0.38
CA PHE A 92 3.90 -2.55 -0.79
C PHE A 92 5.28 -1.94 -1.01
N ILE A 93 6.24 -2.36 -0.20
CA ILE A 93 7.57 -1.76 -0.10
C ILE A 93 8.68 -2.79 -0.16
N ILE A 94 9.88 -2.32 -0.48
CA ILE A 94 11.14 -3.02 -0.22
C ILE A 94 11.86 -2.22 0.87
N SER A 95 12.16 -2.85 2.01
CA SER A 95 12.93 -2.21 3.07
C SER A 95 14.35 -1.86 2.61
N ASN A 96 14.99 -0.88 3.23
CA ASN A 96 16.37 -0.52 2.91
C ASN A 96 17.32 -1.71 3.12
N GLU A 97 17.09 -2.51 4.16
CA GLU A 97 17.89 -3.70 4.42
C GLU A 97 17.75 -4.72 3.28
N ASN A 98 16.52 -5.05 2.86
CA ASN A 98 16.28 -5.98 1.76
C ASN A 98 16.74 -5.40 0.42
N TRP A 99 16.64 -4.07 0.24
CA TRP A 99 17.19 -3.42 -0.94
C TRP A 99 18.69 -3.63 -1.05
N ASP A 100 19.46 -3.31 -0.01
CA ASP A 100 20.91 -3.46 -0.01
C ASP A 100 21.35 -4.91 -0.20
N LYS A 101 20.61 -5.87 0.36
CA LYS A 101 20.95 -7.28 0.33
C LYS A 101 20.58 -7.98 -0.98
N PHE A 102 19.41 -7.66 -1.56
CA PHE A 102 18.84 -8.46 -2.64
C PHE A 102 18.73 -7.74 -3.99
N PHE A 103 18.73 -6.40 -4.02
CA PHE A 103 18.42 -5.63 -5.24
C PHE A 103 19.51 -4.66 -5.66
N LYS A 104 20.13 -3.97 -4.71
CA LYS A 104 21.14 -2.95 -5.00
C LYS A 104 22.26 -3.52 -5.87
N ASP A 105 22.60 -2.79 -6.91
CA ASP A 105 23.64 -3.16 -7.90
C ASP A 105 23.38 -4.49 -8.64
N LYS A 106 22.16 -5.01 -8.58
CA LYS A 106 21.74 -6.22 -9.31
C LYS A 106 20.83 -5.85 -10.48
N PHE A 107 20.60 -6.85 -11.32
CA PHE A 107 19.81 -6.74 -12.53
C PHE A 107 18.52 -7.51 -12.42
N SER A 108 17.45 -7.01 -13.02
CA SER A 108 16.16 -7.69 -13.10
C SER A 108 16.28 -8.96 -13.95
N PRO A 109 15.87 -10.13 -13.44
CA PRO A 109 15.88 -11.37 -14.22
C PRO A 109 14.96 -11.31 -15.45
N SER A 110 13.91 -10.50 -15.41
CA SER A 110 12.92 -10.40 -16.49
C SER A 110 13.29 -9.40 -17.58
N THR A 111 13.97 -8.31 -17.23
CA THR A 111 14.30 -7.23 -18.19
C THR A 111 15.77 -7.11 -18.49
N GLY A 112 16.65 -7.68 -17.66
CA GLY A 112 18.10 -7.49 -17.73
C GLY A 112 18.57 -6.08 -17.35
N GLU A 113 17.67 -5.18 -16.94
CA GLU A 113 18.00 -3.84 -16.49
C GLU A 113 18.40 -3.81 -15.02
N LYS A 114 19.30 -2.88 -14.67
CA LYS A 114 19.69 -2.65 -13.28
C LYS A 114 18.50 -2.08 -12.49
N PHE A 115 18.31 -2.59 -11.28
CA PHE A 115 17.31 -2.04 -10.35
C PHE A 115 17.67 -0.59 -9.98
N LYS A 116 16.69 0.33 -10.08
CA LYS A 116 16.93 1.79 -9.95
C LYS A 116 16.66 2.31 -8.54
N SER A 117 15.59 1.83 -7.90
CA SER A 117 15.20 2.23 -6.54
C SER A 117 14.24 1.22 -5.92
N PRO A 118 14.09 1.18 -4.59
CA PRO A 118 13.14 0.31 -3.91
C PRO A 118 11.72 0.45 -4.46
N ARG A 119 11.22 1.67 -4.59
CA ARG A 119 9.88 1.96 -5.12
C ARG A 119 9.69 1.49 -6.55
N ASN A 120 10.63 1.83 -7.45
CA ASN A 120 10.50 1.44 -8.87
C ASN A 120 10.58 -0.07 -9.02
N THR A 121 11.38 -0.74 -8.21
CA THR A 121 11.49 -2.20 -8.20
C THR A 121 10.22 -2.84 -7.68
N ALA A 122 9.65 -2.35 -6.58
CA ALA A 122 8.36 -2.82 -6.07
C ALA A 122 7.25 -2.64 -7.12
N ALA A 123 7.21 -1.47 -7.80
CA ALA A 123 6.28 -1.20 -8.88
C ALA A 123 6.45 -2.17 -10.04
N GLY A 124 7.68 -2.38 -10.49
CA GLY A 124 7.99 -3.31 -11.59
C GLY A 124 7.57 -4.74 -11.26
N MET A 125 7.78 -5.20 -10.02
CA MET A 125 7.36 -6.54 -9.60
C MET A 125 5.83 -6.71 -9.61
N LEU A 126 5.06 -5.72 -9.13
CA LEU A 126 3.60 -5.80 -9.14
C LEU A 126 3.00 -5.62 -10.54
N ASN A 127 3.68 -4.89 -11.42
CA ASN A 127 3.22 -4.66 -12.80
C ASN A 127 3.63 -5.76 -13.78
N ALA A 128 4.54 -6.65 -13.40
CA ALA A 128 4.92 -7.80 -14.22
C ALA A 128 3.72 -8.72 -14.48
N ASP A 129 3.68 -9.39 -15.61
CA ASP A 129 2.60 -10.33 -15.94
C ASP A 129 2.59 -11.51 -14.96
N GLU A 130 3.75 -12.00 -14.57
CA GLU A 130 3.93 -13.07 -13.60
C GLU A 130 4.85 -12.64 -12.45
N PRO A 131 4.57 -13.07 -11.21
CA PRO A 131 5.44 -12.81 -10.08
C PRO A 131 6.78 -13.55 -10.26
N ASN A 132 7.88 -12.92 -9.86
CA ASN A 132 9.18 -13.54 -9.78
C ASN A 132 9.57 -13.83 -8.32
N ASN A 133 10.56 -14.68 -8.11
CA ASN A 133 10.98 -15.13 -6.78
C ASN A 133 11.53 -13.99 -5.89
N LEU A 134 11.97 -12.88 -6.46
CA LEU A 134 12.47 -11.73 -5.68
C LEU A 134 11.35 -11.01 -4.92
N ILE A 135 10.09 -11.21 -5.31
CA ILE A 135 8.93 -10.58 -4.66
C ILE A 135 8.79 -10.98 -3.19
N GLN A 136 9.31 -12.14 -2.79
CA GLN A 136 9.34 -12.57 -1.38
C GLN A 136 10.17 -11.66 -0.46
N HIS A 137 11.01 -10.80 -1.02
CA HIS A 137 11.80 -9.80 -0.28
C HIS A 137 11.12 -8.44 -0.14
N ALA A 138 9.91 -8.30 -0.68
CA ALA A 138 9.04 -7.17 -0.45
C ALA A 138 8.11 -7.41 0.75
N SER A 139 7.55 -6.35 1.30
CA SER A 139 6.66 -6.39 2.46
C SER A 139 5.44 -5.51 2.23
N LEU A 140 4.34 -5.85 2.88
CA LEU A 140 3.16 -5.00 2.95
C LEU A 140 3.10 -4.34 4.32
N TYR A 141 3.14 -3.03 4.34
CA TYR A 141 2.95 -2.23 5.55
C TYR A 141 1.52 -1.69 5.59
N ARG A 142 0.69 -2.24 6.46
CA ARG A 142 -0.70 -1.83 6.60
C ARG A 142 -0.79 -0.52 7.36
N TYR A 143 -1.56 0.45 6.84
CA TYR A 143 -1.72 1.77 7.45
C TYR A 143 -3.18 2.20 7.60
N GLY A 144 -4.12 1.39 7.16
CA GLY A 144 -5.53 1.74 7.25
C GLY A 144 -6.46 0.56 7.09
N ILE A 145 -7.69 0.75 7.54
CA ILE A 145 -8.77 -0.21 7.41
C ILE A 145 -9.74 0.31 6.35
N GLY A 146 -10.07 -0.57 5.41
CA GLY A 146 -11.09 -0.31 4.42
C GLY A 146 -12.47 -0.63 4.98
N GLN A 147 -13.41 0.31 4.88
CA GLN A 147 -14.81 0.06 5.20
C GLN A 147 -15.54 -0.45 3.97
N SER A 148 -16.29 -1.54 4.14
CA SER A 148 -17.44 -1.85 3.31
C SER A 148 -18.68 -1.72 4.17
N ASP A 149 -19.84 -1.46 3.58
CA ASP A 149 -21.13 -1.32 4.26
C ASP A 149 -21.52 -2.49 5.18
N LEU A 150 -20.71 -3.54 5.18
CA LEU A 150 -20.89 -4.77 5.93
C LEU A 150 -19.99 -4.90 7.17
N VAL A 151 -19.12 -3.93 7.46
CA VAL A 151 -18.21 -4.00 8.62
C VAL A 151 -18.50 -2.83 9.55
N PRO A 152 -18.77 -3.09 10.85
CA PRO A 152 -18.97 -2.04 11.84
C PRO A 152 -17.74 -1.13 11.94
N TYR A 153 -17.97 0.12 12.29
CA TYR A 153 -16.94 1.14 12.50
C TYR A 153 -15.91 0.63 13.50
N ILE A 154 -14.66 0.45 13.06
CA ILE A 154 -13.54 0.14 13.93
C ILE A 154 -12.69 1.38 14.02
N THR A 155 -12.50 1.91 15.23
CA THR A 155 -11.62 3.06 15.46
C THR A 155 -10.16 2.63 15.42
N TYR A 156 -9.25 3.55 15.15
CA TYR A 156 -7.80 3.29 15.15
C TYR A 156 -7.30 2.71 16.48
N GLU A 157 -7.95 3.05 17.59
CA GLU A 157 -7.65 2.51 18.93
C GLU A 157 -7.87 1.00 19.04
N GLN A 158 -8.61 0.41 18.11
CA GLN A 158 -8.85 -1.04 18.05
C GLN A 158 -7.85 -1.77 17.15
N VAL A 159 -6.89 -1.05 16.56
CA VAL A 159 -5.90 -1.56 15.58
C VAL A 159 -4.51 -1.73 16.19
N ILE A 160 -4.26 -1.22 17.40
CA ILE A 160 -2.95 -1.25 18.09
C ILE A 160 -2.95 -2.35 19.14
#